data_801f1d39dca1920c6fd43f478e305d72
#
_entry.id   801f1d39dca1920c6fd43f478e305d72
#
_cell.length_a   1.000
_cell.length_b   1.000
_cell.length_c   1.000
_cell.angle_alpha   90.00
_cell.angle_beta   90.00
_cell.angle_gamma   90.00
#
_symmetry.space_group_name_H-M   'P 1'
#
loop_
_entity.id
_entity.type
_entity.pdbx_description
1 polymer ?
#
loop_
_entity_poly.entity_id
_entity_poly.type
_entity_poly.pdbx_seq_one_letter_code
_entity_poly.pdbx_strand_id
1 'polypeptide(L)'
;MCIRDSCQIEELEKEEKKKLKTYYEAMILPVLSPIVIGKQHPFPHIPNKVLQIGLILKKKEKISFGIIGLPKDVERIIFLPGEGRSYVLLEDIILYFCDELFENYTVEEKAVLCITRSADINPDDEIYESTDDYRTHMKKIIKMRARLKPVRLEIEGNRHKEIKKYLSERLNISE
;
A
#
# COMPACT_ATOMS: atom_id res chain seq x y z
N MET A 1 3.99 -0.58 -34.11
CA MET A 1 3.32 -1.09 -32.87
C MET A 1 4.08 -0.42 -31.72
N CYS A 2 3.53 0.66 -31.15
CA CYS A 2 4.21 1.37 -30.06
C CYS A 2 4.07 0.54 -28.79
N ILE A 3 5.15 -0.05 -28.34
CA ILE A 3 5.25 -0.71 -27.04
C ILE A 3 5.17 0.41 -26.00
N ARG A 4 4.23 0.31 -25.09
CA ARG A 4 4.15 1.19 -23.91
C ARG A 4 5.06 0.56 -22.86
N ASP A 5 6.19 1.19 -22.60
CA ASP A 5 7.13 0.69 -21.62
C ASP A 5 6.93 1.42 -20.29
N SER A 6 6.82 0.65 -19.20
CA SER A 6 6.93 1.20 -17.84
C SER A 6 8.39 1.61 -17.62
N CYS A 7 8.60 2.86 -17.23
CA CYS A 7 9.93 3.37 -16.94
C CYS A 7 10.20 3.30 -15.44
N GLN A 8 11.40 2.88 -15.09
CA GLN A 8 11.89 3.05 -13.72
C GLN A 8 12.30 4.51 -13.51
N ILE A 9 11.89 5.09 -12.38
CA ILE A 9 12.12 6.52 -12.11
C ILE A 9 13.61 6.84 -12.07
N GLU A 10 14.44 5.89 -11.63
CA GLU A 10 15.89 6.01 -11.59
C GLU A 10 16.51 6.29 -12.97
N GLU A 11 15.91 5.75 -14.02
CA GLU A 11 16.40 5.84 -15.41
C GLU A 11 15.94 7.11 -16.13
N LEU A 12 14.98 7.86 -15.56
CA LEU A 12 14.46 9.09 -16.14
C LEU A 12 15.53 10.19 -16.18
N GLU A 13 15.42 11.08 -17.17
CA GLU A 13 16.26 12.27 -17.26
C GLU A 13 15.98 13.27 -16.14
N LYS A 14 16.94 14.14 -15.85
CA LYS A 14 16.84 15.13 -14.75
C LYS A 14 15.61 16.04 -14.88
N GLU A 15 15.29 16.45 -16.11
CA GLU A 15 14.13 17.30 -16.39
C GLU A 15 12.80 16.56 -16.17
N GLU A 16 12.73 15.28 -16.52
CA GLU A 16 11.57 14.44 -16.29
C GLU A 16 11.35 14.20 -14.80
N LYS A 17 12.42 13.88 -14.07
CA LYS A 17 12.38 13.74 -12.59
C LYS A 17 11.89 15.02 -11.92
N LYS A 18 12.32 16.19 -12.40
CA LYS A 18 11.89 17.46 -11.85
C LYS A 18 10.39 17.70 -12.09
N LYS A 19 9.90 17.41 -13.29
CA LYS A 19 8.46 17.50 -13.62
C LYS A 19 7.65 16.53 -12.78
N LEU A 20 8.14 15.29 -12.62
CA LEU A 20 7.52 14.27 -11.80
C LEU A 20 7.47 14.67 -10.32
N LYS A 21 8.54 15.29 -9.81
CA LYS A 21 8.58 15.82 -8.44
C LYS A 21 7.54 16.93 -8.25
N THR A 22 7.45 17.87 -9.18
CA THR A 22 6.42 18.93 -9.14
C THR A 22 5.00 18.34 -9.15
N TYR A 23 4.77 17.32 -9.96
CA TYR A 23 3.49 16.60 -9.98
C TYR A 23 3.21 15.89 -8.66
N TYR A 24 4.22 15.19 -8.09
CA TYR A 24 4.13 14.55 -6.79
C TYR A 24 3.75 15.55 -5.68
N GLU A 25 4.45 16.67 -5.59
CA GLU A 25 4.22 17.71 -4.58
C GLU A 25 2.84 18.37 -4.72
N ALA A 26 2.36 18.58 -5.95
CA ALA A 26 1.09 19.26 -6.20
C ALA A 26 -0.13 18.36 -6.07
N MET A 27 -0.05 17.10 -6.54
CA MET A 27 -1.21 16.24 -6.73
C MET A 27 -1.23 15.02 -5.81
N ILE A 28 -0.07 14.46 -5.48
CA ILE A 28 0.01 13.20 -4.72
C ILE A 28 0.22 13.49 -3.23
N LEU A 29 1.22 14.26 -2.89
CA LEU A 29 1.62 14.56 -1.51
C LEU A 29 0.46 15.06 -0.62
N PRO A 30 -0.42 15.98 -1.06
CA PRO A 30 -1.50 16.50 -0.22
C PRO A 30 -2.57 15.45 0.16
N VAL A 31 -2.70 14.38 -0.62
CA VAL A 31 -3.70 13.33 -0.40
C VAL A 31 -3.13 12.09 0.30
N LEU A 32 -1.81 12.04 0.52
CA LEU A 32 -1.17 10.97 1.25
C LEU A 32 -1.44 11.08 2.74
N SER A 33 -1.68 9.93 3.37
CA SER A 33 -1.89 9.82 4.81
C SER A 33 -0.95 8.77 5.40
N PRO A 34 0.33 9.12 5.63
CA PRO A 34 1.30 8.19 6.20
C PRO A 34 0.97 7.90 7.67
N ILE A 35 1.08 6.64 8.06
CA ILE A 35 0.86 6.19 9.44
C ILE A 35 2.16 5.58 9.96
N VAL A 36 2.64 6.04 11.11
CA VAL A 36 3.78 5.42 11.81
C VAL A 36 3.26 4.59 12.98
N ILE A 37 3.57 3.31 12.95
CA ILE A 37 3.14 2.33 13.94
C ILE A 37 4.28 2.11 14.94
N GLY A 38 4.11 2.66 16.13
CA GLY A 38 5.01 2.42 17.26
C GLY A 38 4.56 1.21 18.10
N LYS A 39 5.37 0.87 19.12
CA LYS A 39 5.05 -0.25 20.03
C LYS A 39 3.72 -0.09 20.78
N GLN A 40 3.26 1.13 20.98
CA GLN A 40 2.05 1.47 21.75
C GLN A 40 0.79 1.65 20.89
N HIS A 41 0.93 1.66 19.57
CA HIS A 41 -0.21 1.82 18.68
C HIS A 41 -0.68 0.47 18.16
N PRO A 42 -2.01 0.22 18.13
CA PRO A 42 -2.54 -0.99 17.52
C PRO A 42 -2.17 -1.02 16.04
N PHE A 43 -1.93 -2.22 15.52
CA PHE A 43 -1.66 -2.40 14.10
C PHE A 43 -2.89 -1.99 13.28
N PRO A 44 -2.76 -1.10 12.29
CA PRO A 44 -3.90 -0.63 11.52
C PRO A 44 -4.50 -1.74 10.67
N HIS A 45 -5.77 -1.61 10.37
CA HIS A 45 -6.42 -2.50 9.44
C HIS A 45 -5.93 -2.21 8.01
N ILE A 46 -5.21 -3.16 7.43
CA ILE A 46 -4.79 -3.09 6.03
C ILE A 46 -5.92 -3.67 5.15
N PRO A 47 -6.43 -2.90 4.18
CA PRO A 47 -7.51 -3.35 3.31
C PRO A 47 -7.14 -4.58 2.48
N ASN A 48 -8.15 -5.39 2.13
CA ASN A 48 -7.99 -6.57 1.30
C ASN A 48 -7.73 -6.19 -0.16
N LYS A 49 -6.70 -6.76 -0.76
CA LYS A 49 -6.32 -6.59 -2.19
C LYS A 49 -6.11 -5.13 -2.61
N VAL A 50 -5.62 -4.30 -1.69
CA VAL A 50 -5.25 -2.91 -1.98
C VAL A 50 -3.76 -2.76 -1.80
N LEU A 51 -3.10 -2.17 -2.78
CA LEU A 51 -1.67 -1.86 -2.71
C LEU A 51 -1.41 -0.83 -1.62
N GLN A 52 -0.34 -1.05 -0.88
CA GLN A 52 0.14 -0.18 0.18
C GLN A 52 1.66 -0.09 0.05
N ILE A 53 2.26 0.94 0.62
CA ILE A 53 3.71 1.02 0.77
C ILE A 53 4.02 0.80 2.24
N GLY A 54 4.81 -0.22 2.53
CA GLY A 54 5.34 -0.51 3.85
C GLY A 54 6.77 -0.04 3.98
N LEU A 55 7.12 0.52 5.14
CA LEU A 55 8.45 1.04 5.41
C LEU A 55 8.95 0.58 6.77
N ILE A 56 10.24 0.29 6.86
CA ILE A 56 10.96 0.19 8.13
C ILE A 56 11.61 1.54 8.41
N LEU A 57 11.18 2.16 9.49
CA LEU A 57 11.59 3.49 9.91
C LEU A 57 12.44 3.39 11.16
N LYS A 58 13.61 4.02 11.14
CA LYS A 58 14.52 4.08 12.29
C LYS A 58 14.64 5.49 12.81
N LYS A 59 14.49 5.64 14.12
CA LYS A 59 14.77 6.89 14.84
C LYS A 59 15.63 6.58 16.04
N LYS A 60 16.92 6.96 15.98
CA LYS A 60 17.94 6.54 16.96
C LYS A 60 17.99 5.00 17.01
N GLU A 61 17.77 4.41 18.18
CA GLU A 61 17.75 2.95 18.41
C GLU A 61 16.35 2.31 18.26
N LYS A 62 15.32 3.11 17.91
CA LYS A 62 13.96 2.60 17.81
C LYS A 62 13.57 2.35 16.36
N ILE A 63 13.07 1.13 16.11
CA ILE A 63 12.49 0.72 14.84
C ILE A 63 10.96 0.86 14.94
N SER A 64 10.36 1.44 13.93
CA SER A 64 8.90 1.59 13.76
C SER A 64 8.52 1.13 12.36
N PHE A 65 7.29 0.73 12.17
CA PHE A 65 6.76 0.39 10.86
C PHE A 65 5.94 1.56 10.32
N GLY A 66 6.24 1.99 9.11
CA GLY A 66 5.46 2.98 8.37
C GLY A 66 4.54 2.32 7.37
N ILE A 67 3.37 2.88 7.14
CA ILE A 67 2.47 2.45 6.07
C ILE A 67 1.87 3.66 5.37
N ILE A 68 1.83 3.61 4.04
CA ILE A 68 1.21 4.62 3.19
C ILE A 68 0.19 3.91 2.30
N GLY A 69 -1.08 4.30 2.40
CA GLY A 69 -2.10 3.83 1.47
C GLY A 69 -2.02 4.55 0.14
N LEU A 70 -2.20 3.84 -0.97
CA LEU A 70 -2.33 4.48 -2.27
C LEU A 70 -3.65 5.25 -2.34
N PRO A 71 -3.63 6.54 -2.73
CA PRO A 71 -4.83 7.33 -2.88
C PRO A 71 -5.67 6.79 -4.04
N LYS A 72 -6.99 6.74 -3.84
CA LYS A 72 -7.94 6.24 -4.86
C LYS A 72 -8.32 7.30 -5.89
N ASP A 73 -8.12 8.57 -5.54
CA ASP A 73 -8.52 9.72 -6.34
C ASP A 73 -7.42 10.17 -7.32
N VAL A 74 -6.29 9.47 -7.34
CA VAL A 74 -5.18 9.69 -8.26
C VAL A 74 -5.09 8.51 -9.22
N GLU A 75 -4.91 8.79 -10.51
CA GLU A 75 -4.72 7.75 -11.52
C GLU A 75 -3.45 6.96 -11.23
N ARG A 76 -3.54 5.62 -11.37
CA ARG A 76 -2.40 4.73 -11.10
C ARG A 76 -1.31 4.82 -12.18
N ILE A 77 -1.69 5.12 -13.42
CA ILE A 77 -0.78 5.21 -14.56
C ILE A 77 -0.59 6.68 -14.91
N ILE A 78 0.61 7.19 -14.71
CA ILE A 78 0.98 8.57 -14.98
C ILE A 78 1.85 8.61 -16.25
N PHE A 79 1.32 9.20 -17.33
CA PHE A 79 2.06 9.35 -18.57
C PHE A 79 3.09 10.49 -18.46
N LEU A 80 4.32 10.19 -18.88
CA LEU A 80 5.37 11.20 -18.95
C LEU A 80 5.19 12.06 -20.21
N PRO A 81 5.43 13.38 -20.11
CA PRO A 81 5.40 14.25 -21.28
C PRO A 81 6.60 13.95 -22.20
N GLY A 82 6.35 13.65 -23.48
CA GLY A 82 7.37 13.35 -24.47
C GLY A 82 6.78 12.73 -25.74
N GLU A 83 7.61 12.49 -26.75
CA GLU A 83 7.17 11.84 -27.99
C GLU A 83 6.93 10.34 -27.83
N GLY A 84 7.49 9.72 -26.78
CA GLY A 84 7.24 8.33 -26.37
C GLY A 84 5.99 8.20 -25.51
N ARG A 85 5.36 7.02 -25.49
CA ARG A 85 4.25 6.70 -24.59
C ARG A 85 4.77 6.05 -23.32
N SER A 86 5.77 6.65 -22.71
CA SER A 86 6.35 6.19 -21.46
C SER A 86 5.43 6.54 -20.29
N TYR A 87 5.33 5.67 -19.31
CA TYR A 87 4.54 5.90 -18.10
C TYR A 87 5.26 5.40 -16.86
N VAL A 88 4.87 5.94 -15.72
CA VAL A 88 5.29 5.49 -14.39
C VAL A 88 4.06 5.12 -13.58
N LEU A 89 4.21 4.21 -12.64
CA LEU A 89 3.13 3.83 -11.75
C LEU A 89 3.10 4.72 -10.50
N LEU A 90 1.91 4.95 -9.99
CA LEU A 90 1.69 5.78 -8.80
C LEU A 90 2.46 5.23 -7.59
N GLU A 91 2.45 3.92 -7.41
CA GLU A 91 3.22 3.25 -6.36
C GLU A 91 4.71 3.50 -6.46
N ASP A 92 5.29 3.51 -7.67
CA ASP A 92 6.71 3.77 -7.89
C ASP A 92 7.05 5.23 -7.55
N ILE A 93 6.18 6.17 -7.92
CA ILE A 93 6.36 7.59 -7.59
C ILE A 93 6.36 7.78 -6.08
N ILE A 94 5.37 7.22 -5.38
CA ILE A 94 5.29 7.35 -3.93
C ILE A 94 6.49 6.65 -3.29
N LEU A 95 6.86 5.45 -3.74
CA LEU A 95 8.02 4.72 -3.24
C LEU A 95 9.32 5.51 -3.41
N TYR A 96 9.48 6.22 -4.52
CA TYR A 96 10.66 7.03 -4.80
C TYR A 96 10.78 8.26 -3.89
N PHE A 97 9.67 8.98 -3.67
CA PHE A 97 9.67 10.25 -2.93
C PHE A 97 9.25 10.12 -1.45
N CYS A 98 8.80 8.95 -0.98
CA CYS A 98 8.23 8.79 0.36
C CYS A 98 9.19 9.11 1.51
N ASP A 99 10.49 9.13 1.28
CA ASP A 99 11.49 9.46 2.31
C ASP A 99 11.26 10.89 2.85
N GLU A 100 10.78 11.80 2.02
CA GLU A 100 10.45 13.18 2.38
C GLU A 100 9.26 13.28 3.38
N LEU A 101 8.39 12.26 3.42
CA LEU A 101 7.27 12.19 4.37
C LEU A 101 7.71 11.88 5.81
N PHE A 102 8.93 11.36 5.99
CA PHE A 102 9.42 10.87 7.27
C PHE A 102 10.70 11.56 7.71
N GLU A 103 10.75 12.90 7.62
CA GLU A 103 11.93 13.74 7.94
C GLU A 103 12.63 13.41 9.26
N ASN A 104 11.87 12.90 10.25
CA ASN A 104 12.39 12.57 11.58
C ASN A 104 12.88 11.12 11.70
N TYR A 105 12.87 10.37 10.61
CA TYR A 105 13.22 8.95 10.56
C TYR A 105 14.21 8.69 9.42
N THR A 106 15.01 7.65 9.58
CA THR A 106 15.77 7.05 8.47
C THR A 106 14.96 5.88 7.92
N VAL A 107 14.70 5.87 6.62
CA VAL A 107 14.04 4.75 5.94
C VAL A 107 15.09 3.67 5.67
N GLU A 108 14.96 2.53 6.33
CA GLU A 108 15.89 1.38 6.19
C GLU A 108 15.43 0.45 5.05
N GLU A 109 14.13 0.16 4.99
CA GLU A 109 13.52 -0.62 3.91
C GLU A 109 12.20 0.02 3.50
N LYS A 110 11.86 -0.10 2.22
CA LYS A 110 10.56 0.31 1.67
C LYS A 110 10.15 -0.60 0.53
N ALA A 111 8.88 -1.02 0.50
CA ALA A 111 8.35 -1.91 -0.53
C ALA A 111 6.86 -1.70 -0.75
N VAL A 112 6.42 -1.97 -1.97
CA VAL A 112 4.99 -2.13 -2.27
C VAL A 112 4.53 -3.48 -1.73
N LEU A 113 3.39 -3.50 -1.06
CA LEU A 113 2.81 -4.69 -0.48
C LEU A 113 1.31 -4.80 -0.75
N CYS A 114 0.81 -6.02 -0.76
CA CYS A 114 -0.60 -6.34 -0.89
C CYS A 114 -0.98 -7.49 0.05
N ILE A 115 -2.11 -7.37 0.72
CA ILE A 115 -2.63 -8.40 1.61
C ILE A 115 -3.90 -8.98 1.02
N THR A 116 -3.95 -10.31 0.93
CA THR A 116 -5.17 -11.05 0.61
C THR A 116 -5.72 -11.66 1.90
N ARG A 117 -7.02 -11.45 2.15
CA ARG A 117 -7.73 -12.02 3.29
C ARG A 117 -8.58 -13.21 2.85
N SER A 118 -8.84 -14.14 3.77
CA SER A 118 -9.75 -15.26 3.52
C SER A 118 -11.11 -14.77 3.00
N ALA A 119 -11.75 -15.60 2.20
CA ALA A 119 -13.12 -15.35 1.74
C ALA A 119 -14.13 -16.29 2.43
N ASP A 120 -13.65 -17.12 3.36
CA ASP A 120 -14.45 -18.16 4.01
C ASP A 120 -15.41 -17.58 5.04
N ILE A 121 -16.48 -16.98 4.54
CA ILE A 121 -17.72 -16.80 5.30
C ILE A 121 -18.79 -17.55 4.51
N ASN A 122 -19.32 -18.60 5.10
CA ASN A 122 -20.56 -19.20 4.63
C ASN A 122 -21.70 -18.27 5.03
N PRO A 123 -22.49 -17.80 4.07
CA PRO A 123 -23.72 -17.03 4.38
C PRO A 123 -24.68 -17.78 5.29
N ASP A 124 -24.58 -19.12 5.30
CA ASP A 124 -25.49 -20.03 6.02
C ASP A 124 -25.03 -20.31 7.46
N ASP A 125 -23.78 -19.96 7.82
CA ASP A 125 -23.24 -20.16 9.18
C ASP A 125 -23.69 -19.09 10.18
N GLU A 126 -24.27 -18.00 9.74
CA GLU A 126 -24.86 -16.97 10.59
C GLU A 126 -26.36 -17.19 10.73
N ILE A 127 -26.79 -17.27 11.96
CA ILE A 127 -28.21 -17.33 12.34
C ILE A 127 -28.96 -16.19 11.65
N TYR A 128 -29.78 -16.58 10.69
CA TYR A 128 -30.73 -15.66 10.07
C TYR A 128 -31.68 -15.22 11.17
N GLU A 129 -31.49 -14.04 11.73
CA GLU A 129 -32.56 -13.42 12.48
C GLU A 129 -33.66 -13.13 11.46
N SER A 130 -34.79 -13.80 11.60
CA SER A 130 -35.92 -13.81 10.68
C SER A 130 -36.54 -12.42 10.40
N THR A 131 -35.98 -11.38 10.96
CA THR A 131 -36.39 -9.97 10.84
C THR A 131 -35.47 -9.16 9.91
N ASP A 132 -34.33 -9.66 9.53
CA ASP A 132 -33.37 -8.92 8.67
C ASP A 132 -33.73 -9.12 7.18
N ASP A 133 -33.88 -8.02 6.44
CA ASP A 133 -33.95 -8.06 4.98
C ASP A 133 -32.66 -8.64 4.40
N TYR A 134 -32.77 -9.51 3.40
CA TYR A 134 -31.64 -10.17 2.69
C TYR A 134 -30.53 -9.17 2.29
N ARG A 135 -30.91 -7.96 1.86
CA ARG A 135 -29.98 -6.89 1.51
C ARG A 135 -29.15 -6.43 2.71
N THR A 136 -29.76 -6.35 3.88
CA THR A 136 -29.08 -5.96 5.13
C THR A 136 -28.14 -7.06 5.59
N HIS A 137 -28.55 -8.31 5.50
CA HIS A 137 -27.74 -9.48 5.79
C HIS A 137 -26.49 -9.54 4.88
N MET A 138 -26.65 -9.39 3.57
CA MET A 138 -25.53 -9.37 2.61
C MET A 138 -24.56 -8.21 2.89
N LYS A 139 -25.04 -7.04 3.31
CA LYS A 139 -24.16 -5.93 3.71
C LYS A 139 -23.34 -6.26 4.96
N LYS A 140 -23.91 -6.99 5.94
CA LYS A 140 -23.17 -7.46 7.11
C LYS A 140 -22.05 -8.43 6.70
N ILE A 141 -22.36 -9.42 5.86
CA ILE A 141 -21.39 -10.40 5.33
C ILE A 141 -20.24 -9.68 4.61
N ILE A 142 -20.51 -8.72 3.73
CA ILE A 142 -19.49 -7.98 3.01
C ILE A 142 -18.58 -7.21 3.99
N LYS A 143 -19.13 -6.58 5.03
CA LYS A 143 -18.34 -5.90 6.06
C LYS A 143 -17.48 -6.87 6.86
N MET A 144 -17.97 -8.07 7.15
CA MET A 144 -17.22 -9.11 7.85
C MET A 144 -16.09 -9.64 7.01
N ARG A 145 -16.30 -9.90 5.71
CA ARG A 145 -15.24 -10.31 4.78
C ARG A 145 -14.06 -9.33 4.75
N ALA A 146 -14.31 -8.03 4.90
CA ALA A 146 -13.25 -7.04 4.98
C ALA A 146 -12.34 -7.20 6.19
N ARG A 147 -12.80 -7.87 7.25
CA ARG A 147 -12.07 -8.08 8.53
C ARG A 147 -11.52 -9.48 8.71
N LEU A 148 -11.69 -10.36 7.73
CA LEU A 148 -11.23 -11.74 7.82
C LEU A 148 -9.72 -11.84 7.94
N LYS A 149 -9.26 -13.01 8.43
CA LYS A 149 -7.85 -13.31 8.66
C LYS A 149 -7.04 -13.14 7.36
N PRO A 150 -5.89 -12.48 7.40
CA PRO A 150 -4.94 -12.47 6.30
C PRO A 150 -4.46 -13.88 5.99
N VAL A 151 -4.44 -14.25 4.69
CA VAL A 151 -3.99 -15.57 4.23
C VAL A 151 -2.80 -15.48 3.28
N ARG A 152 -2.55 -14.31 2.69
CA ARG A 152 -1.43 -14.09 1.79
C ARG A 152 -0.90 -12.69 1.93
N LEU A 153 0.42 -12.58 1.99
CA LEU A 153 1.18 -11.33 1.95
C LEU A 153 2.05 -11.37 0.70
N GLU A 154 1.89 -10.37 -0.16
CA GLU A 154 2.72 -10.14 -1.34
C GLU A 154 3.56 -8.90 -1.09
N ILE A 155 4.87 -8.99 -1.33
CA ILE A 155 5.81 -7.89 -1.21
C ILE A 155 6.60 -7.84 -2.51
N GLU A 156 6.67 -6.68 -3.12
CA GLU A 156 7.43 -6.50 -4.35
C GLU A 156 8.94 -6.56 -4.07
N GLY A 157 9.66 -7.35 -4.87
CA GLY A 157 11.09 -7.57 -4.70
C GLY A 157 11.46 -8.59 -3.62
N ASN A 158 12.75 -9.00 -3.65
CA ASN A 158 13.23 -10.11 -2.81
C ASN A 158 14.11 -9.66 -1.63
N ARG A 159 14.34 -8.36 -1.44
CA ARG A 159 15.34 -7.83 -0.50
C ARG A 159 14.76 -7.29 0.81
N HIS A 160 13.46 -7.36 1.01
CA HIS A 160 12.75 -6.71 2.13
C HIS A 160 12.54 -7.67 3.31
N LYS A 161 13.63 -8.10 3.94
CA LYS A 161 13.60 -9.11 5.02
C LYS A 161 12.93 -8.60 6.29
N GLU A 162 13.20 -7.36 6.68
CA GLU A 162 12.64 -6.79 7.91
C GLU A 162 11.16 -6.48 7.76
N ILE A 163 10.73 -5.96 6.60
CA ILE A 163 9.30 -5.78 6.29
C ILE A 163 8.58 -7.11 6.32
N LYS A 164 9.12 -8.14 5.66
CA LYS A 164 8.54 -9.49 5.62
C LYS A 164 8.38 -10.05 7.03
N LYS A 165 9.44 -10.04 7.82
CA LYS A 165 9.45 -10.52 9.19
C LYS A 165 8.42 -9.79 10.05
N TYR A 166 8.44 -8.45 10.04
CA TYR A 166 7.53 -7.65 10.83
C TYR A 166 6.06 -7.93 10.49
N LEU A 167 5.72 -7.97 9.19
CA LEU A 167 4.35 -8.20 8.74
C LEU A 167 3.89 -9.64 8.98
N SER A 168 4.73 -10.65 8.76
CA SER A 168 4.39 -12.05 9.03
C SER A 168 4.04 -12.27 10.51
N GLU A 169 4.83 -11.68 11.42
CA GLU A 169 4.56 -11.74 12.86
C GLU A 169 3.25 -11.03 13.24
N ARG A 170 3.01 -9.82 12.69
CA ARG A 170 1.81 -9.02 13.03
C ARG A 170 0.52 -9.55 12.42
N LEU A 171 0.60 -10.15 11.26
CA LEU A 171 -0.55 -10.71 10.53
C LEU A 171 -0.78 -12.20 10.86
N ASN A 172 0.15 -12.81 11.61
CA ASN A 172 0.13 -14.24 11.94
C ASN A 172 0.02 -15.11 10.68
N ILE A 173 0.82 -14.78 9.66
CA ILE A 173 0.95 -15.55 8.42
C ILE A 173 2.25 -16.35 8.54
N SER A 174 2.13 -17.68 8.46
CA SER A 174 3.30 -18.57 8.33
C SER A 174 3.94 -18.44 6.96
N GLU A 175 5.26 -18.59 6.91
CA GLU A 175 6.02 -18.62 5.63
C GLU A 175 5.63 -19.83 4.77
#